data_8e3fc07a9cb4c4c47446cbc277df7657
#
_entry.id   8e3fc07a9cb4c4c47446cbc277df7657
#
_cell.length_a   1.000
_cell.length_b   1.000
_cell.length_c   1.000
_cell.angle_alpha   90.00
_cell.angle_beta   90.00
_cell.angle_gamma   90.00
#
_symmetry.space_group_name_H-M   'P 1'
#
loop_
_entity.id
_entity.type
_entity.pdbx_description
1 polymer ?
#
loop_
_entity_poly.entity_id
_entity_poly.type
_entity_poly.pdbx_seq_one_letter_code
_entity_poly.pdbx_strand_id
1 'polypeptide(L)'
;MKRVLITGAGSYIGTNIENWLNRFPSKYQVASIGTMNNEWKKTDFSPFDVVIDVAGIAHIKITEDLRDLFYSINRDMTIDICQTAREAGVKQFIFLSSMNVYGDDCGIVTDKNNENPSSFYGDSKLQADKVIQSMNEDSFAVCSVRPPAIYGKGCKGNYPLLVKYGQKLPVFPNYPQRKSLIFIDNLCEFIRLLIDNHSKGIFCPQNIDYASTSVMVNAIAKYSGHKIWLTTLLNPFVWLGIKLIRFVQRAFDDDAYDLSLSNDFDGKYNVVSFEESIKRSV
;
A
#
# COMPACT_ATOMS: atom_id res chain seq x y z
N MET A 1 2.83 0.50 -27.36
CA MET A 1 2.17 -0.36 -26.33
C MET A 1 3.27 -0.83 -25.40
N LYS A 2 3.17 -0.54 -24.08
CA LYS A 2 4.17 -0.97 -23.09
C LYS A 2 3.89 -2.39 -22.62
N ARG A 3 4.93 -3.21 -22.52
CA ARG A 3 4.85 -4.57 -21.97
C ARG A 3 5.20 -4.52 -20.50
N VAL A 4 4.27 -4.94 -19.64
CA VAL A 4 4.37 -4.85 -18.19
C VAL A 4 4.40 -6.23 -17.57
N LEU A 5 5.41 -6.51 -16.75
CA LEU A 5 5.50 -7.72 -15.93
C LEU A 5 5.15 -7.39 -14.48
N ILE A 6 4.24 -8.14 -13.88
CA ILE A 6 3.89 -8.02 -12.45
C ILE A 6 4.43 -9.26 -11.73
N THR A 7 5.30 -9.05 -10.71
CA THR A 7 5.72 -10.13 -9.82
C THR A 7 4.78 -10.22 -8.61
N GLY A 8 4.50 -11.43 -8.15
CA GLY A 8 3.50 -11.67 -7.09
C GLY A 8 2.10 -11.94 -7.63
N ALA A 9 2.01 -12.72 -8.71
CA ALA A 9 0.76 -13.18 -9.31
C ALA A 9 -0.20 -13.78 -8.25
N GLY A 10 -1.50 -13.51 -8.39
CA GLY A 10 -2.54 -13.98 -7.46
C GLY A 10 -2.59 -13.22 -6.13
N SER A 11 -1.69 -12.26 -5.87
CA SER A 11 -1.83 -11.36 -4.73
C SER A 11 -2.97 -10.37 -4.93
N TYR A 12 -3.56 -9.89 -3.83
CA TYR A 12 -4.65 -8.89 -3.88
C TYR A 12 -4.25 -7.67 -4.73
N ILE A 13 -3.08 -7.11 -4.49
CA ILE A 13 -2.63 -5.89 -5.18
C ILE A 13 -2.25 -6.21 -6.61
N GLY A 14 -1.47 -7.26 -6.87
CA GLY A 14 -1.05 -7.66 -8.22
C GLY A 14 -2.24 -7.92 -9.14
N THR A 15 -3.25 -8.67 -8.66
CA THR A 15 -4.48 -8.94 -9.41
C THR A 15 -5.26 -7.67 -9.74
N ASN A 16 -5.36 -6.72 -8.79
CA ASN A 16 -6.06 -5.45 -9.05
C ASN A 16 -5.31 -4.56 -10.04
N ILE A 17 -3.96 -4.48 -9.96
CA ILE A 17 -3.15 -3.74 -10.94
C ILE A 17 -3.30 -4.36 -12.32
N GLU A 18 -3.21 -5.68 -12.46
CA GLU A 18 -3.38 -6.40 -13.72
C GLU A 18 -4.75 -6.08 -14.34
N ASN A 19 -5.83 -6.23 -13.56
CA ASN A 19 -7.18 -5.91 -14.00
C ASN A 19 -7.34 -4.44 -14.40
N TRP A 20 -6.67 -3.53 -13.68
CA TRP A 20 -6.73 -2.09 -13.97
C TRP A 20 -6.04 -1.76 -15.29
N LEU A 21 -4.83 -2.24 -15.50
CA LEU A 21 -4.06 -2.00 -16.73
C LEU A 21 -4.72 -2.64 -17.95
N ASN A 22 -5.36 -3.80 -17.79
CA ASN A 22 -6.11 -4.48 -18.85
C ASN A 22 -7.35 -3.72 -19.34
N ARG A 23 -7.79 -2.67 -18.64
CA ARG A 23 -8.80 -1.72 -19.16
C ARG A 23 -8.26 -0.85 -20.31
N PHE A 24 -6.95 -0.83 -20.52
CA PHE A 24 -6.28 -0.03 -21.54
C PHE A 24 -5.47 -0.90 -22.50
N PRO A 25 -6.12 -1.83 -23.24
CA PRO A 25 -5.40 -2.85 -24.04
C PRO A 25 -4.62 -2.26 -25.22
N SER A 26 -4.95 -1.03 -25.65
CA SER A 26 -4.16 -0.31 -26.65
C SER A 26 -2.85 0.27 -26.10
N LYS A 27 -2.73 0.43 -24.76
CA LYS A 27 -1.56 1.00 -24.10
C LYS A 27 -0.66 -0.03 -23.48
N TYR A 28 -1.22 -1.10 -22.88
CA TYR A 28 -0.49 -2.08 -22.09
C TYR A 28 -0.76 -3.51 -22.55
N GLN A 29 0.29 -4.31 -22.50
CA GLN A 29 0.23 -5.77 -22.51
C GLN A 29 0.80 -6.25 -21.19
N VAL A 30 -0.01 -6.92 -20.37
CA VAL A 30 0.33 -7.29 -19.00
C VAL A 30 0.54 -8.79 -18.89
N ALA A 31 1.60 -9.18 -18.17
CA ALA A 31 1.85 -10.56 -17.75
C ALA A 31 2.12 -10.55 -16.23
N SER A 32 1.70 -11.60 -15.55
CA SER A 32 1.93 -11.78 -14.12
C SER A 32 2.63 -13.09 -13.83
N ILE A 33 3.61 -13.08 -12.93
CA ILE A 33 4.36 -14.28 -12.53
C ILE A 33 4.36 -14.46 -11.01
N GLY A 34 4.36 -15.72 -10.58
CA GLY A 34 4.56 -16.10 -9.19
C GLY A 34 6.02 -15.90 -8.75
N THR A 35 6.21 -15.65 -7.46
CA THR A 35 7.55 -15.58 -6.86
C THR A 35 7.85 -16.78 -5.96
N MET A 36 6.85 -17.62 -5.70
CA MET A 36 7.03 -18.86 -4.95
C MET A 36 7.92 -19.82 -5.73
N ASN A 37 8.73 -20.61 -5.01
CA ASN A 37 9.62 -21.60 -5.59
C ASN A 37 10.62 -21.05 -6.64
N ASN A 38 10.94 -19.75 -6.57
CA ASN A 38 11.84 -19.07 -7.50
C ASN A 38 11.44 -19.18 -8.98
N GLU A 39 10.16 -19.29 -9.29
CA GLU A 39 9.66 -19.37 -10.69
C GLU A 39 10.07 -18.14 -11.51
N TRP A 40 10.13 -16.97 -10.90
CA TRP A 40 10.57 -15.74 -11.53
C TRP A 40 12.01 -15.82 -12.10
N LYS A 41 12.90 -16.63 -11.49
CA LYS A 41 14.28 -16.83 -11.97
C LYS A 41 14.36 -17.54 -13.34
N LYS A 42 13.27 -18.19 -13.76
CA LYS A 42 13.17 -18.87 -15.05
C LYS A 42 12.52 -18.01 -16.13
N THR A 43 12.03 -16.84 -15.76
CA THR A 43 11.31 -15.93 -16.66
C THR A 43 12.31 -15.03 -17.37
N ASP A 44 12.21 -14.91 -18.69
CA ASP A 44 12.94 -13.91 -19.46
C ASP A 44 12.28 -12.53 -19.26
N PHE A 45 13.02 -11.58 -18.70
CA PHE A 45 12.55 -10.21 -18.48
C PHE A 45 12.80 -9.28 -19.69
N SER A 46 13.65 -9.69 -20.63
CA SER A 46 14.05 -8.85 -21.77
C SER A 46 12.89 -8.35 -22.66
N PRO A 47 11.74 -9.07 -22.77
CA PRO A 47 10.62 -8.55 -23.54
C PRO A 47 9.84 -7.43 -22.88
N PHE A 48 10.07 -7.11 -21.61
CA PHE A 48 9.24 -6.17 -20.85
C PHE A 48 9.88 -4.78 -20.77
N ASP A 49 9.02 -3.75 -20.85
CA ASP A 49 9.41 -2.34 -20.67
C ASP A 49 9.38 -1.95 -19.20
N VAL A 50 8.47 -2.54 -18.42
CA VAL A 50 8.21 -2.21 -17.01
C VAL A 50 8.05 -3.47 -16.18
N VAL A 51 8.68 -3.50 -15.01
CA VAL A 51 8.44 -4.52 -13.97
C VAL A 51 7.80 -3.86 -12.76
N ILE A 52 6.70 -4.43 -12.28
CA ILE A 52 6.01 -4.00 -11.06
C ILE A 52 6.19 -5.10 -10.02
N ASP A 53 6.98 -4.84 -8.97
CA ASP A 53 7.19 -5.78 -7.89
C ASP A 53 6.23 -5.53 -6.73
N VAL A 54 5.23 -6.39 -6.62
CA VAL A 54 4.27 -6.44 -5.50
C VAL A 54 4.47 -7.68 -4.64
N ALA A 55 5.50 -8.46 -4.93
CA ALA A 55 5.83 -9.64 -4.14
C ALA A 55 6.27 -9.24 -2.73
N GLY A 56 5.93 -10.06 -1.77
CA GLY A 56 6.32 -9.85 -0.40
C GLY A 56 5.39 -10.53 0.59
N ILE A 57 5.88 -10.68 1.81
CA ILE A 57 5.07 -11.15 2.94
C ILE A 57 4.63 -9.96 3.78
N ALA A 58 3.33 -9.94 4.07
CA ALA A 58 2.67 -8.96 4.91
C ALA A 58 1.46 -9.62 5.60
N HIS A 59 0.87 -8.97 6.58
CA HIS A 59 -0.35 -9.43 7.28
C HIS A 59 -0.23 -10.80 7.97
N ILE A 60 0.99 -11.22 8.31
CA ILE A 60 1.25 -12.35 9.20
C ILE A 60 1.73 -11.81 10.56
N LYS A 61 1.61 -12.63 11.60
CA LYS A 61 2.11 -12.25 12.91
C LYS A 61 3.64 -12.12 12.83
N ILE A 62 4.15 -10.96 13.22
CA ILE A 62 5.60 -10.69 13.23
C ILE A 62 6.16 -11.31 14.52
N THR A 63 6.96 -12.37 14.37
CA THR A 63 7.64 -13.08 15.45
C THR A 63 9.12 -13.22 15.11
N GLU A 64 9.99 -13.39 16.10
CA GLU A 64 11.44 -13.42 15.90
C GLU A 64 11.90 -14.57 14.98
N ASP A 65 11.22 -15.70 15.04
CA ASP A 65 11.48 -16.87 14.18
C ASP A 65 11.21 -16.62 12.70
N LEU A 66 10.41 -15.60 12.37
CA LEU A 66 10.11 -15.20 10.99
C LEU A 66 11.01 -14.08 10.47
N ARG A 67 11.94 -13.59 11.28
CA ARG A 67 12.83 -12.49 10.91
C ARG A 67 13.54 -12.74 9.60
N ASP A 68 14.28 -13.84 9.49
CA ASP A 68 15.05 -14.16 8.28
C ASP A 68 14.16 -14.31 7.05
N LEU A 69 12.94 -14.81 7.24
CA LEU A 69 11.95 -14.92 6.15
C LEU A 69 11.52 -13.54 5.65
N PHE A 70 11.30 -12.56 6.54
CA PHE A 70 10.99 -11.19 6.12
C PHE A 70 12.13 -10.58 5.30
N TYR A 71 13.38 -10.75 5.73
CA TYR A 71 14.52 -10.18 4.99
C TYR A 71 14.76 -10.91 3.67
N SER A 72 14.69 -12.24 3.64
CA SER A 72 14.91 -12.99 2.39
C SER A 72 13.85 -12.71 1.34
N ILE A 73 12.58 -12.50 1.72
CA ILE A 73 11.50 -12.26 0.77
C ILE A 73 11.32 -10.77 0.46
N ASN A 74 11.23 -9.91 1.47
CA ASN A 74 10.91 -8.50 1.23
C ASN A 74 12.13 -7.66 0.84
N ARG A 75 13.34 -8.10 1.15
CA ARG A 75 14.59 -7.41 0.82
C ARG A 75 15.33 -8.11 -0.31
N ASP A 76 15.84 -9.33 -0.04
CA ASP A 76 16.81 -9.97 -0.92
C ASP A 76 16.15 -10.33 -2.26
N MET A 77 14.98 -10.94 -2.25
CA MET A 77 14.26 -11.27 -3.47
C MET A 77 13.88 -10.03 -4.29
N THR A 78 13.44 -8.93 -3.64
CA THR A 78 13.12 -7.66 -4.32
C THR A 78 14.37 -7.09 -5.00
N ILE A 79 15.52 -7.11 -4.31
CA ILE A 79 16.80 -6.64 -4.87
C ILE A 79 17.21 -7.50 -6.07
N ASP A 80 17.12 -8.82 -5.95
CA ASP A 80 17.44 -9.76 -7.03
C ASP A 80 16.53 -9.55 -8.26
N ILE A 81 15.23 -9.36 -8.05
CA ILE A 81 14.27 -9.08 -9.14
C ILE A 81 14.59 -7.75 -9.82
N CYS A 82 14.89 -6.70 -9.05
CA CYS A 82 15.26 -5.40 -9.58
C CYS A 82 16.55 -5.48 -10.42
N GLN A 83 17.56 -6.16 -9.92
CA GLN A 83 18.81 -6.37 -10.63
C GLN A 83 18.60 -7.17 -11.92
N THR A 84 17.83 -8.26 -11.87
CA THR A 84 17.46 -9.06 -13.04
C THR A 84 16.74 -8.21 -14.10
N ALA A 85 15.80 -7.35 -13.68
CA ALA A 85 15.09 -6.44 -14.58
C ALA A 85 16.07 -5.46 -15.26
N ARG A 86 16.99 -4.87 -14.49
CA ARG A 86 18.01 -3.94 -15.00
C ARG A 86 18.92 -4.63 -16.01
N GLU A 87 19.45 -5.80 -15.70
CA GLU A 87 20.36 -6.59 -16.57
C GLU A 87 19.67 -7.04 -17.86
N ALA A 88 18.35 -7.30 -17.80
CA ALA A 88 17.52 -7.63 -18.95
C ALA A 88 17.17 -6.43 -19.85
N GLY A 89 17.55 -5.19 -19.45
CA GLY A 89 17.27 -3.98 -20.22
C GLY A 89 15.88 -3.41 -20.07
N VAL A 90 15.12 -3.81 -19.03
CA VAL A 90 13.86 -3.18 -18.61
C VAL A 90 14.10 -1.70 -18.37
N LYS A 91 13.12 -0.85 -18.69
CA LYS A 91 13.28 0.62 -18.60
C LYS A 91 12.81 1.19 -17.27
N GLN A 92 11.86 0.53 -16.62
CA GLN A 92 11.29 1.02 -15.36
C GLN A 92 10.99 -0.13 -14.40
N PHE A 93 11.36 0.05 -13.15
CA PHE A 93 11.04 -0.83 -12.04
C PHE A 93 10.19 -0.09 -11.01
N ILE A 94 9.02 -0.63 -10.67
CA ILE A 94 8.11 -0.06 -9.69
C ILE A 94 7.97 -1.03 -8.52
N PHE A 95 8.50 -0.65 -7.37
CA PHE A 95 8.46 -1.44 -6.15
C PHE A 95 7.33 -1.00 -5.23
N LEU A 96 6.52 -1.93 -4.77
CA LEU A 96 5.54 -1.68 -3.73
C LEU A 96 6.19 -1.84 -2.36
N SER A 97 6.68 -0.73 -1.82
CA SER A 97 7.16 -0.58 -0.45
C SER A 97 5.97 -0.43 0.52
N SER A 98 6.09 0.32 1.59
CA SER A 98 5.03 0.52 2.58
C SER A 98 5.27 1.78 3.41
N MET A 99 4.22 2.40 3.94
CA MET A 99 4.29 3.43 4.98
C MET A 99 4.99 2.93 6.26
N ASN A 100 4.99 1.62 6.52
CA ASN A 100 5.66 1.04 7.70
C ASN A 100 7.18 1.27 7.75
N VAL A 101 7.79 1.78 6.68
CA VAL A 101 9.19 2.24 6.70
C VAL A 101 9.40 3.44 7.64
N TYR A 102 8.33 4.15 7.99
CA TYR A 102 8.36 5.27 8.96
C TYR A 102 8.05 4.82 10.39
N GLY A 103 7.67 3.58 10.60
CA GLY A 103 7.27 3.02 11.90
C GLY A 103 5.76 2.90 12.06
N ASP A 104 5.33 2.22 13.12
CA ASP A 104 3.92 1.98 13.43
C ASP A 104 3.23 3.19 14.10
N ASP A 105 4.01 4.13 14.65
CA ASP A 105 3.56 5.29 15.45
C ASP A 105 4.22 6.56 14.90
N CYS A 106 4.24 6.71 13.59
CA CYS A 106 5.00 7.78 12.94
C CYS A 106 4.31 9.17 13.05
N GLY A 107 3.06 9.23 13.55
CA GLY A 107 2.29 10.45 13.60
C GLY A 107 2.02 11.00 12.19
N ILE A 108 2.37 12.27 11.95
CA ILE A 108 2.30 12.87 10.62
C ILE A 108 3.69 12.89 9.99
N VAL A 109 3.89 12.11 8.94
CA VAL A 109 5.12 12.11 8.16
C VAL A 109 5.13 13.34 7.26
N THR A 110 6.09 14.23 7.48
CA THR A 110 6.27 15.48 6.72
C THR A 110 7.48 15.46 5.79
N ASP A 111 8.37 14.47 5.95
CA ASP A 111 9.55 14.28 5.11
C ASP A 111 9.67 12.80 4.69
N LYS A 112 9.84 12.56 3.40
CA LYS A 112 10.03 11.23 2.82
C LYS A 112 11.32 10.53 3.27
N ASN A 113 12.29 11.28 3.81
CA ASN A 113 13.60 10.77 4.23
C ASN A 113 13.70 10.53 5.75
N ASN A 114 12.62 10.71 6.50
CA ASN A 114 12.60 10.49 7.94
C ASN A 114 12.12 9.09 8.30
N GLU A 115 12.73 8.06 7.69
CA GLU A 115 12.38 6.68 7.92
C GLU A 115 12.87 6.19 9.30
N ASN A 116 12.01 5.49 10.03
CA ASN A 116 12.30 4.87 11.32
C ASN A 116 11.44 3.62 11.55
N PRO A 117 11.71 2.50 10.84
CA PRO A 117 10.87 1.32 10.92
C PRO A 117 10.92 0.69 12.32
N SER A 118 9.77 0.28 12.84
CA SER A 118 9.61 -0.33 14.16
C SER A 118 9.41 -1.86 14.11
N SER A 119 9.43 -2.46 12.92
CA SER A 119 9.18 -3.89 12.72
C SER A 119 10.08 -4.47 11.63
N PHE A 120 10.31 -5.79 11.64
CA PHE A 120 11.04 -6.49 10.59
C PHE A 120 10.43 -6.31 9.21
N TYR A 121 9.10 -6.18 9.13
CA TYR A 121 8.41 -5.87 7.89
C TYR A 121 8.81 -4.50 7.35
N GLY A 122 8.67 -3.45 8.16
CA GLY A 122 9.05 -2.10 7.75
C GLY A 122 10.53 -1.99 7.42
N ASP A 123 11.40 -2.58 8.24
CA ASP A 123 12.84 -2.52 8.06
C ASP A 123 13.29 -3.30 6.80
N SER A 124 12.76 -4.50 6.56
CA SER A 124 13.08 -5.27 5.35
C SER A 124 12.65 -4.54 4.07
N LYS A 125 11.47 -3.88 4.07
CA LYS A 125 11.01 -3.03 2.96
C LYS A 125 11.91 -1.81 2.77
N LEU A 126 12.34 -1.16 3.86
CA LEU A 126 13.23 0.01 3.79
C LEU A 126 14.62 -0.35 3.24
N GLN A 127 15.19 -1.47 3.68
CA GLN A 127 16.49 -1.91 3.19
C GLN A 127 16.44 -2.22 1.69
N ALA A 128 15.39 -2.90 1.19
CA ALA A 128 15.17 -3.09 -0.23
C ALA A 128 15.06 -1.75 -0.96
N ASP A 129 14.20 -0.86 -0.46
CA ASP A 129 13.93 0.48 -1.00
C ASP A 129 15.24 1.27 -1.22
N LYS A 130 16.10 1.34 -0.20
CA LYS A 130 17.39 2.06 -0.28
C LYS A 130 18.32 1.46 -1.34
N VAL A 131 18.42 0.13 -1.41
CA VAL A 131 19.31 -0.53 -2.39
C VAL A 131 18.79 -0.32 -3.81
N ILE A 132 17.50 -0.56 -4.07
CA ILE A 132 16.97 -0.41 -5.43
C ILE A 132 16.97 1.05 -5.89
N GLN A 133 16.75 2.03 -4.98
CA GLN A 133 16.84 3.45 -5.32
C GLN A 133 18.26 3.85 -5.78
N SER A 134 19.29 3.21 -5.26
CA SER A 134 20.67 3.44 -5.73
C SER A 134 20.93 2.91 -7.15
N MET A 135 20.04 2.09 -7.70
CA MET A 135 20.12 1.57 -9.07
C MET A 135 19.49 2.51 -10.12
N ASN A 136 18.89 3.65 -9.68
CA ASN A 136 18.36 4.65 -10.62
C ASN A 136 19.46 5.19 -11.54
N GLU A 137 19.21 5.13 -12.83
CA GLU A 137 20.05 5.71 -13.86
C GLU A 137 19.19 6.20 -15.03
N ASP A 138 19.78 6.87 -16.01
CA ASP A 138 19.00 7.42 -17.15
C ASP A 138 18.35 6.32 -18.01
N SER A 139 18.96 5.13 -18.04
CA SER A 139 18.45 3.97 -18.77
C SER A 139 17.49 3.10 -17.98
N PHE A 140 17.40 3.25 -16.63
CA PHE A 140 16.64 2.42 -15.73
C PHE A 140 16.02 3.25 -14.59
N ALA A 141 14.75 3.58 -14.72
CA ALA A 141 14.01 4.35 -13.71
C ALA A 141 13.48 3.43 -12.60
N VAL A 142 13.74 3.75 -11.33
CA VAL A 142 13.23 3.01 -10.16
C VAL A 142 12.26 3.87 -9.38
N CYS A 143 11.04 3.36 -9.17
CA CYS A 143 10.03 3.95 -8.30
C CYS A 143 9.86 3.10 -7.03
N SER A 144 9.91 3.72 -5.87
CA SER A 144 9.47 3.14 -4.61
C SER A 144 8.15 3.75 -4.21
N VAL A 145 7.07 2.98 -4.25
CA VAL A 145 5.74 3.41 -3.83
C VAL A 145 5.54 2.97 -2.39
N ARG A 146 5.31 3.91 -1.48
CA ARG A 146 5.11 3.70 -0.04
C ARG A 146 3.63 3.94 0.32
N PRO A 147 2.70 3.06 -0.04
CA PRO A 147 1.29 3.28 0.25
C PRO A 147 1.03 3.16 1.75
N PRO A 148 0.05 3.92 2.28
CA PRO A 148 -0.51 3.70 3.60
C PRO A 148 -1.39 2.43 3.60
N ALA A 149 -2.26 2.26 4.58
CA ALA A 149 -3.19 1.14 4.60
C ALA A 149 -4.08 1.15 3.35
N ILE A 150 -3.94 0.08 2.54
CA ILE A 150 -4.70 -0.14 1.32
C ILE A 150 -6.02 -0.82 1.69
N TYR A 151 -7.14 -0.31 1.18
CA TYR A 151 -8.45 -0.90 1.42
C TYR A 151 -9.27 -1.09 0.14
N GLY A 152 -10.28 -1.93 0.23
CA GLY A 152 -11.19 -2.29 -0.85
C GLY A 152 -11.75 -3.69 -0.67
N LYS A 153 -12.65 -4.09 -1.53
CA LYS A 153 -13.30 -5.40 -1.47
C LYS A 153 -12.29 -6.54 -1.57
N GLY A 154 -12.29 -7.43 -0.58
CA GLY A 154 -11.38 -8.59 -0.54
C GLY A 154 -9.95 -8.30 -0.04
N CYS A 155 -9.64 -7.08 0.42
CA CYS A 155 -8.35 -6.78 1.00
C CYS A 155 -8.12 -7.54 2.32
N LYS A 156 -6.85 -7.77 2.64
CA LYS A 156 -6.40 -8.30 3.94
C LYS A 156 -6.16 -7.16 4.94
N GLY A 157 -5.81 -7.51 6.17
CA GLY A 157 -5.47 -6.54 7.22
C GLY A 157 -6.67 -6.12 8.06
N ASN A 158 -6.71 -4.85 8.50
CA ASN A 158 -7.70 -4.39 9.49
C ASN A 158 -9.05 -3.98 8.87
N TYR A 159 -9.12 -3.73 7.57
CA TYR A 159 -10.35 -3.25 6.93
C TYR A 159 -11.54 -4.22 7.08
N PRO A 160 -11.39 -5.56 6.92
CA PRO A 160 -12.49 -6.50 7.17
C PRO A 160 -13.07 -6.41 8.59
N LEU A 161 -12.25 -6.07 9.59
CA LEU A 161 -12.71 -5.86 10.96
C LEU A 161 -13.53 -4.56 11.07
N LEU A 162 -13.13 -3.49 10.40
CA LEU A 162 -13.90 -2.24 10.34
C LEU A 162 -15.26 -2.47 9.64
N VAL A 163 -15.30 -3.28 8.59
CA VAL A 163 -16.56 -3.70 7.93
C VAL A 163 -17.47 -4.41 8.92
N LYS A 164 -16.93 -5.38 9.67
CA LYS A 164 -17.69 -6.09 10.71
C LYS A 164 -18.23 -5.14 11.79
N TYR A 165 -17.43 -4.16 12.22
CA TYR A 165 -17.86 -3.18 13.22
C TYR A 165 -18.96 -2.26 12.68
N GLY A 166 -18.80 -1.70 11.50
CA GLY A 166 -19.82 -0.87 10.87
C GLY A 166 -21.16 -1.59 10.64
N GLN A 167 -21.10 -2.89 10.34
CA GLN A 167 -22.30 -3.70 10.10
C GLN A 167 -23.03 -4.18 11.38
N LYS A 168 -22.33 -4.24 12.53
CA LYS A 168 -22.86 -4.94 13.71
C LYS A 168 -22.97 -4.09 14.98
N LEU A 169 -22.12 -3.08 15.14
CA LEU A 169 -22.07 -2.32 16.38
C LEU A 169 -23.15 -1.22 16.39
N PRO A 170 -23.94 -1.11 17.46
CA PRO A 170 -24.91 -0.01 17.59
C PRO A 170 -24.26 1.32 17.98
N VAL A 171 -23.07 1.28 18.62
CA VAL A 171 -22.35 2.45 19.13
C VAL A 171 -20.87 2.30 18.81
N PHE A 172 -20.21 3.41 18.46
CA PHE A 172 -18.76 3.44 18.21
C PHE A 172 -18.16 4.78 18.71
N PRO A 173 -16.89 4.83 19.14
CA PRO A 173 -16.28 6.10 19.56
C PRO A 173 -16.22 7.08 18.38
N ASN A 174 -16.47 8.37 18.67
CA ASN A 174 -16.18 9.47 17.76
C ASN A 174 -14.84 10.10 18.16
N TYR A 175 -13.75 9.43 17.79
CA TYR A 175 -12.41 9.84 18.18
C TYR A 175 -11.73 10.58 17.03
N PRO A 176 -11.19 11.80 17.26
CA PRO A 176 -10.48 12.54 16.23
C PRO A 176 -9.14 11.87 15.93
N GLN A 177 -8.88 11.64 14.66
CA GLN A 177 -7.67 10.96 14.18
C GLN A 177 -7.41 11.36 12.74
N ARG A 178 -6.14 11.52 12.36
CA ARG A 178 -5.70 11.66 10.99
C ARG A 178 -5.05 10.35 10.54
N LYS A 179 -5.68 9.67 9.60
CA LYS A 179 -5.14 8.44 9.05
C LYS A 179 -5.07 8.52 7.53
N SER A 180 -3.90 8.26 6.99
CA SER A 180 -3.75 8.05 5.55
C SER A 180 -4.28 6.68 5.18
N LEU A 181 -5.06 6.66 4.12
CA LEU A 181 -5.60 5.45 3.51
C LEU A 181 -5.53 5.60 2.00
N ILE A 182 -5.48 4.50 1.28
CA ILE A 182 -5.63 4.53 -0.17
C ILE A 182 -6.59 3.43 -0.64
N PHE A 183 -7.58 3.81 -1.43
CA PHE A 183 -8.46 2.86 -2.08
C PHE A 183 -7.73 2.12 -3.19
N ILE A 184 -7.99 0.84 -3.35
CA ILE A 184 -7.24 -0.01 -4.28
C ILE A 184 -7.26 0.51 -5.72
N ASP A 185 -8.40 1.02 -6.22
CA ASP A 185 -8.49 1.56 -7.58
C ASP A 185 -7.66 2.84 -7.74
N ASN A 186 -7.59 3.69 -6.70
CA ASN A 186 -6.75 4.90 -6.68
C ASN A 186 -5.25 4.53 -6.70
N LEU A 187 -4.86 3.48 -5.98
CA LEU A 187 -3.48 2.97 -6.03
C LEU A 187 -3.15 2.40 -7.42
N CYS A 188 -4.06 1.65 -8.02
CA CYS A 188 -3.87 1.10 -9.37
C CYS A 188 -3.71 2.21 -10.40
N GLU A 189 -4.53 3.27 -10.31
CA GLU A 189 -4.40 4.44 -11.17
C GLU A 189 -3.10 5.21 -10.93
N PHE A 190 -2.67 5.33 -9.65
CA PHE A 190 -1.38 5.92 -9.32
C PHE A 190 -0.22 5.18 -10.00
N ILE A 191 -0.20 3.85 -9.92
CA ILE A 191 0.82 3.02 -10.57
C ILE A 191 0.75 3.18 -12.09
N ARG A 192 -0.45 3.24 -12.69
CA ARG A 192 -0.61 3.50 -14.11
C ARG A 192 0.01 4.84 -14.53
N LEU A 193 -0.20 5.89 -13.73
CA LEU A 193 0.41 7.21 -14.00
C LEU A 193 1.93 7.20 -13.85
N LEU A 194 2.49 6.43 -12.91
CA LEU A 194 3.96 6.23 -12.83
C LEU A 194 4.51 5.61 -14.10
N ILE A 195 3.80 4.62 -14.66
CA ILE A 195 4.18 3.98 -15.94
C ILE A 195 4.12 4.98 -17.09
N ASP A 196 3.01 5.72 -17.21
CA ASP A 196 2.79 6.66 -18.32
C ASP A 196 3.83 7.79 -18.33
N ASN A 197 4.18 8.30 -17.16
CA ASN A 197 5.13 9.41 -16.99
C ASN A 197 6.61 8.95 -16.86
N HIS A 198 6.87 7.64 -16.93
CA HIS A 198 8.21 7.10 -16.72
C HIS A 198 8.88 7.67 -15.45
N SER A 199 8.11 7.73 -14.37
CA SER A 199 8.52 8.37 -13.12
C SER A 199 9.65 7.59 -12.44
N LYS A 200 10.44 8.28 -11.60
CA LYS A 200 11.49 7.70 -10.74
C LYS A 200 11.51 8.38 -9.37
N GLY A 201 11.97 7.67 -8.34
CA GLY A 201 12.08 8.18 -6.97
C GLY A 201 11.07 7.59 -5.99
N ILE A 202 10.81 8.29 -4.89
CA ILE A 202 9.98 7.84 -3.77
C ILE A 202 8.62 8.54 -3.80
N PHE A 203 7.55 7.77 -3.68
CA PHE A 203 6.18 8.22 -3.78
C PHE A 203 5.35 7.75 -2.58
N CYS A 204 4.53 8.65 -2.03
CA CYS A 204 3.67 8.42 -0.86
C CYS A 204 2.19 8.67 -1.20
N PRO A 205 1.56 7.86 -2.07
CA PRO A 205 0.18 8.10 -2.49
C PRO A 205 -0.80 7.85 -1.35
N GLN A 206 -1.84 8.69 -1.26
CA GLN A 206 -2.98 8.51 -0.35
C GLN A 206 -4.26 9.07 -0.98
N ASN A 207 -5.42 8.77 -0.41
CA ASN A 207 -6.66 9.46 -0.77
C ASN A 207 -6.54 10.97 -0.51
N ILE A 208 -7.41 11.77 -1.15
CA ILE A 208 -7.39 13.24 -1.04
C ILE A 208 -7.50 13.70 0.42
N ASP A 209 -8.35 13.02 1.22
CA ASP A 209 -8.64 13.40 2.58
C ASP A 209 -8.21 12.31 3.57
N TYR A 210 -7.87 12.72 4.77
CA TYR A 210 -7.71 11.79 5.88
C TYR A 210 -9.04 11.16 6.27
N ALA A 211 -9.01 9.91 6.70
CA ALA A 211 -10.16 9.26 7.26
C ALA A 211 -9.82 8.68 8.65
N SER A 212 -10.56 9.10 9.69
CA SER A 212 -10.46 8.43 10.99
C SER A 212 -11.12 7.06 10.96
N THR A 213 -10.73 6.19 11.88
CA THR A 213 -11.41 4.90 12.09
C THR A 213 -12.91 5.09 12.34
N SER A 214 -13.29 6.14 13.06
CA SER A 214 -14.70 6.50 13.32
C SER A 214 -15.45 6.87 12.04
N VAL A 215 -14.83 7.66 11.16
CA VAL A 215 -15.40 8.06 9.87
C VAL A 215 -15.58 6.82 8.97
N MET A 216 -14.58 5.94 8.92
CA MET A 216 -14.65 4.70 8.16
C MET A 216 -15.80 3.80 8.62
N VAL A 217 -15.88 3.54 9.93
CA VAL A 217 -16.93 2.67 10.51
C VAL A 217 -18.33 3.24 10.28
N ASN A 218 -18.48 4.56 10.42
CA ASN A 218 -19.76 5.24 10.14
C ASN A 218 -20.18 5.15 8.68
N ALA A 219 -19.24 5.38 7.75
CA ALA A 219 -19.51 5.26 6.31
C ALA A 219 -19.88 3.81 5.93
N ILE A 220 -19.16 2.83 6.47
CA ILE A 220 -19.46 1.41 6.28
C ILE A 220 -20.87 1.10 6.78
N ALA A 221 -21.26 1.54 7.99
CA ALA A 221 -22.60 1.35 8.53
C ALA A 221 -23.66 1.92 7.59
N LYS A 222 -23.48 3.19 7.16
CA LYS A 222 -24.40 3.87 6.23
C LYS A 222 -24.64 3.05 4.96
N TYR A 223 -23.58 2.57 4.31
CA TYR A 223 -23.69 1.85 3.03
C TYR A 223 -24.05 0.37 3.17
N SER A 224 -23.91 -0.19 4.38
CA SER A 224 -24.44 -1.52 4.73
C SER A 224 -25.90 -1.50 5.19
N GLY A 225 -26.56 -0.33 5.21
CA GLY A 225 -27.94 -0.20 5.69
C GLY A 225 -28.07 -0.32 7.22
N HIS A 226 -26.97 -0.19 7.96
CA HIS A 226 -26.94 -0.26 9.42
C HIS A 226 -26.85 1.14 10.03
N LYS A 227 -27.51 1.35 11.18
CA LYS A 227 -27.43 2.60 11.94
C LYS A 227 -26.44 2.43 13.10
N ILE A 228 -25.41 3.26 13.14
CA ILE A 228 -24.45 3.32 14.24
C ILE A 228 -24.48 4.70 14.87
N TRP A 229 -24.41 4.75 16.20
CA TRP A 229 -24.31 6.01 16.91
C TRP A 229 -22.87 6.28 17.30
N LEU A 230 -22.30 7.38 16.74
CA LEU A 230 -20.98 7.86 17.13
C LEU A 230 -21.07 8.70 18.39
N THR A 231 -20.27 8.39 19.41
CA THR A 231 -20.28 9.11 20.69
C THR A 231 -18.89 9.46 21.18
N THR A 232 -18.73 10.67 21.72
CA THR A 232 -17.50 11.11 22.39
C THR A 232 -17.37 10.60 23.83
N LEU A 233 -18.45 10.06 24.41
CA LEU A 233 -18.44 9.50 25.78
C LEU A 233 -17.45 8.33 25.93
N LEU A 234 -17.12 7.65 24.84
CA LEU A 234 -16.14 6.57 24.84
C LEU A 234 -14.69 7.05 24.67
N ASN A 235 -14.46 8.32 24.35
CA ASN A 235 -13.11 8.84 24.05
C ASN A 235 -12.13 8.73 25.24
N PRO A 236 -12.51 8.91 26.52
CA PRO A 236 -11.59 8.67 27.63
C PRO A 236 -11.06 7.24 27.68
N PHE A 237 -11.90 6.26 27.35
CA PHE A 237 -11.49 4.85 27.28
C PHE A 237 -10.60 4.57 26.07
N VAL A 238 -10.87 5.20 24.92
CA VAL A 238 -9.99 5.13 23.74
C VAL A 238 -8.63 5.72 24.06
N TRP A 239 -8.59 6.91 24.68
CA TRP A 239 -7.34 7.57 25.08
C TRP A 239 -6.50 6.71 26.04
N LEU A 240 -7.14 6.09 27.03
CA LEU A 240 -6.45 5.15 27.93
C LEU A 240 -5.99 3.90 27.17
N GLY A 241 -6.83 3.38 26.28
CA GLY A 241 -6.54 2.21 25.46
C GLY A 241 -5.35 2.42 24.52
N ILE A 242 -5.20 3.61 23.93
CA ILE A 242 -4.04 3.99 23.09
C ILE A 242 -2.73 3.82 23.87
N LYS A 243 -2.71 4.14 25.17
CA LYS A 243 -1.52 4.04 26.02
C LYS A 243 -1.19 2.62 26.48
N LEU A 244 -2.18 1.75 26.55
CA LEU A 244 -2.05 0.44 27.19
C LEU A 244 -2.18 -0.73 26.21
N ILE A 245 -2.83 -0.55 25.07
CA ILE A 245 -3.21 -1.65 24.18
C ILE A 245 -2.78 -1.31 22.75
N ARG A 246 -1.73 -1.98 22.27
CA ARG A 246 -1.16 -1.74 20.93
C ARG A 246 -2.19 -1.82 19.79
N PHE A 247 -3.20 -2.67 19.91
CA PHE A 247 -4.28 -2.76 18.93
C PHE A 247 -5.13 -1.47 18.90
N VAL A 248 -5.45 -0.90 20.07
CA VAL A 248 -6.22 0.36 20.18
C VAL A 248 -5.38 1.53 19.67
N GLN A 249 -4.09 1.57 20.00
CA GLN A 249 -3.13 2.53 19.49
C GLN A 249 -3.14 2.52 17.94
N ARG A 250 -2.89 1.40 17.31
CA ARG A 250 -2.92 1.26 15.84
C ARG A 250 -4.27 1.64 15.21
N ALA A 251 -5.36 1.47 15.94
CA ALA A 251 -6.69 1.80 15.45
C ALA A 251 -7.05 3.29 15.56
N PHE A 252 -6.51 3.99 16.57
CA PHE A 252 -6.98 5.33 16.95
C PHE A 252 -5.86 6.38 17.09
N ASP A 253 -4.60 6.05 16.92
CA ASP A 253 -3.51 7.04 16.88
C ASP A 253 -3.34 7.64 15.49
N ASP A 254 -2.76 8.83 15.40
CA ASP A 254 -2.43 9.50 14.15
C ASP A 254 -1.36 8.66 13.40
N ASP A 255 -1.61 8.40 12.12
CA ASP A 255 -0.73 7.65 11.24
C ASP A 255 -1.00 8.11 9.80
N ALA A 256 -0.33 9.19 9.39
CA ALA A 256 -0.65 9.84 8.13
C ALA A 256 0.56 10.47 7.47
N TYR A 257 0.51 10.60 6.15
CA TYR A 257 1.36 11.51 5.39
C TYR A 257 0.79 12.91 5.45
N ASP A 258 1.64 13.92 5.52
CA ASP A 258 1.21 15.26 5.16
C ASP A 258 0.71 15.28 3.71
N LEU A 259 -0.40 15.97 3.46
CA LEU A 259 -1.05 15.97 2.14
C LEU A 259 -0.13 16.48 1.03
N SER A 260 0.84 17.34 1.35
CA SER A 260 1.83 17.85 0.41
C SER A 260 2.75 16.75 -0.15
N LEU A 261 2.98 15.66 0.59
CA LEU A 261 3.78 14.53 0.13
C LEU A 261 3.07 13.64 -0.90
N SER A 262 1.76 13.82 -1.06
CA SER A 262 0.89 12.97 -1.89
C SER A 262 0.25 13.73 -3.05
N ASN A 263 0.74 14.93 -3.36
CA ASN A 263 0.21 15.76 -4.45
C ASN A 263 0.81 15.42 -5.82
N ASP A 264 1.39 14.23 -5.97
CA ASP A 264 1.88 13.75 -7.25
C ASP A 264 0.73 13.71 -8.27
N PHE A 265 1.03 14.06 -9.52
CA PHE A 265 0.06 14.11 -10.63
C PHE A 265 -1.13 15.04 -10.39
N ASP A 266 -1.00 16.09 -9.55
CA ASP A 266 -2.10 16.99 -9.15
C ASP A 266 -3.30 16.22 -8.55
N GLY A 267 -3.05 15.11 -7.85
CA GLY A 267 -4.08 14.26 -7.25
C GLY A 267 -4.98 13.50 -8.25
N LYS A 268 -4.67 13.51 -9.55
CA LYS A 268 -5.49 12.88 -10.61
C LYS A 268 -5.64 11.38 -10.49
N TYR A 269 -4.83 10.73 -9.67
CA TYR A 269 -4.96 9.30 -9.37
C TYR A 269 -6.13 8.98 -8.44
N ASN A 270 -6.70 9.96 -7.76
CA ASN A 270 -7.87 9.80 -6.91
C ASN A 270 -9.15 9.76 -7.75
N VAL A 271 -9.30 8.72 -8.55
CA VAL A 271 -10.42 8.53 -9.51
C VAL A 271 -11.70 8.02 -8.85
N VAL A 272 -11.62 7.58 -7.61
CA VAL A 272 -12.76 7.12 -6.81
C VAL A 272 -12.79 7.91 -5.51
N SER A 273 -13.92 8.58 -5.25
CA SER A 273 -14.12 9.31 -3.99
C SER A 273 -14.19 8.39 -2.78
N PHE A 274 -14.00 8.94 -1.57
CA PHE A 274 -14.09 8.15 -0.34
C PHE A 274 -15.45 7.45 -0.20
N GLU A 275 -16.56 8.16 -0.42
CA GLU A 275 -17.89 7.58 -0.30
C GLU A 275 -18.13 6.43 -1.30
N GLU A 276 -17.75 6.63 -2.56
CA GLU A 276 -17.90 5.61 -3.59
C GLU A 276 -16.99 4.40 -3.33
N SER A 277 -15.79 4.62 -2.77
CA SER A 277 -14.86 3.54 -2.40
C SER A 277 -15.45 2.64 -1.31
N ILE A 278 -16.09 3.23 -0.29
CA ILE A 278 -16.76 2.45 0.77
C ILE A 278 -17.94 1.66 0.18
N LYS A 279 -18.76 2.30 -0.64
CA LYS A 279 -19.91 1.65 -1.29
C LYS A 279 -19.51 0.44 -2.15
N ARG A 280 -18.35 0.48 -2.82
CA ARG A 280 -17.79 -0.64 -3.60
C ARG A 280 -17.16 -1.73 -2.74
N SER A 281 -16.86 -1.43 -1.49
CA SER A 281 -16.07 -2.30 -0.61
C SER A 281 -16.91 -3.11 0.39
N VAL A 282 -18.17 -2.74 0.60
CA VAL A 282 -19.10 -3.37 1.55
C VAL A 282 -20.05 -4.34 0.89
#